data_ac99e8f134968706e88c3da0a670d50d
#
_entry.id   ac99e8f134968706e88c3da0a670d50d
#
_cell.length_a   1.000
_cell.length_b   1.000
_cell.length_c   1.000
_cell.angle_alpha   90.00
_cell.angle_beta   90.00
_cell.angle_gamma   90.00
#
_symmetry.space_group_name_H-M   'P 1'
#
loop_
_entity.id
_entity.type
_entity.pdbx_description
1 polymer ?
#
loop_
_entity_poly.entity_id
_entity_poly.type
_entity_poly.pdbx_seq_one_letter_code
_entity_poly.pdbx_strand_id
1 'polypeptide(L)'
;MSPALVRIVRAVMPPPPGRAIKRCGKLFETDPCPSVEDPVSTPDFWEACYHAGEDQWDLGQPTPLFERVAAELEPGRICLVGCGRGWDAITFAKAGFTVTAIDFAETAVLAARRNALAAGAEVTVLKEDIFDLPEELYGQFDYLMEYTCFCAVEPSRRFEYDRVAWQLLKPGGMLVGAFFPLDKPLAEGGPPWGVTISELHALFSLHWQLDREEAPEDSIEPRRGREVLQYWRKV
;
A
#
# COMPACT_ATOMS: atom_id res chain seq x y z
N MET A 1 -50.64 -17.92 -42.48
CA MET A 1 -50.27 -16.50 -42.29
C MET A 1 -48.97 -16.47 -41.48
N SER A 2 -47.88 -16.12 -42.11
CA SER A 2 -46.50 -16.21 -41.60
C SER A 2 -46.14 -14.99 -40.76
N PRO A 3 -45.39 -15.12 -39.62
CA PRO A 3 -44.86 -13.96 -38.92
C PRO A 3 -43.50 -13.55 -39.50
N ALA A 4 -43.37 -12.27 -39.76
CA ALA A 4 -42.18 -11.62 -40.32
C ALA A 4 -41.00 -11.60 -39.34
N LEU A 5 -39.82 -12.02 -39.80
CA LEU A 5 -38.54 -11.85 -39.14
C LEU A 5 -38.09 -10.36 -39.20
N VAL A 6 -37.98 -9.74 -38.06
CA VAL A 6 -37.30 -8.44 -37.92
C VAL A 6 -35.81 -8.70 -37.82
N ARG A 7 -35.04 -8.33 -38.86
CA ARG A 7 -33.58 -8.29 -38.84
C ARG A 7 -33.11 -7.03 -38.08
N ILE A 8 -32.48 -7.21 -36.95
CA ILE A 8 -31.73 -6.14 -36.26
C ILE A 8 -30.36 -6.02 -36.94
N VAL A 9 -30.16 -4.94 -37.67
CA VAL A 9 -28.86 -4.55 -38.22
C VAL A 9 -28.07 -3.87 -37.11
N ARG A 10 -27.04 -4.55 -36.58
CA ARG A 10 -26.03 -3.90 -35.70
C ARG A 10 -25.15 -2.99 -36.55
N ALA A 11 -25.25 -1.67 -36.31
CA ALA A 11 -24.29 -0.72 -36.83
C ALA A 11 -22.94 -0.91 -36.13
N VAL A 12 -21.92 -1.29 -36.89
CA VAL A 12 -20.54 -1.35 -36.45
C VAL A 12 -19.97 0.07 -36.57
N MET A 13 -19.66 0.70 -35.44
CA MET A 13 -18.93 1.96 -35.42
C MET A 13 -17.47 1.73 -35.84
N PRO A 14 -16.88 2.61 -36.66
CA PRO A 14 -15.49 2.51 -37.02
C PRO A 14 -14.58 2.90 -35.80
N PRO A 15 -13.38 2.30 -35.67
CA PRO A 15 -12.44 2.64 -34.62
C PRO A 15 -11.87 4.05 -34.81
N PRO A 16 -11.44 4.72 -33.74
CA PRO A 16 -10.81 6.04 -33.83
C PRO A 16 -9.47 5.98 -34.57
N PRO A 17 -9.01 7.08 -35.20
CA PRO A 17 -7.82 7.10 -36.05
C PRO A 17 -6.56 6.82 -35.22
N GLY A 18 -5.84 5.76 -35.62
CA GLY A 18 -4.66 5.26 -34.96
C GLY A 18 -3.46 6.22 -35.05
N ARG A 19 -2.75 6.36 -33.95
CA ARG A 19 -1.36 6.83 -33.94
C ARG A 19 -0.51 5.85 -34.76
N ALA A 20 0.29 6.38 -35.68
CA ALA A 20 1.17 5.63 -36.54
C ALA A 20 2.21 4.82 -35.76
N ILE A 21 2.06 3.49 -35.79
CA ILE A 21 3.08 2.54 -35.30
C ILE A 21 4.15 2.45 -36.39
N LYS A 22 5.38 2.90 -36.09
CA LYS A 22 6.55 2.62 -36.94
C LYS A 22 6.81 1.10 -36.90
N ARG A 23 6.60 0.45 -38.04
CA ARG A 23 7.01 -0.97 -38.22
C ARG A 23 8.53 -1.06 -38.20
N CYS A 24 9.09 -1.67 -37.16
CA CYS A 24 10.46 -2.18 -37.19
C CYS A 24 10.42 -3.63 -37.69
N GLY A 25 10.91 -3.85 -38.89
CA GLY A 25 11.04 -5.18 -39.43
C GLY A 25 12.39 -5.78 -39.05
N LYS A 26 12.36 -6.85 -38.23
CA LYS A 26 13.30 -7.99 -38.31
C LYS A 26 12.67 -9.18 -37.58
N LEU A 27 12.72 -10.31 -38.25
CA LEU A 27 12.18 -11.59 -37.79
C LEU A 27 13.11 -12.24 -36.75
N PHE A 28 12.48 -12.90 -35.76
CA PHE A 28 12.98 -13.95 -34.87
C PHE A 28 14.10 -13.56 -33.90
N GLU A 29 13.62 -13.09 -32.73
CA GLU A 29 14.06 -13.56 -31.41
C GLU A 29 12.94 -13.20 -30.47
N THR A 30 12.38 -14.21 -29.78
CA THR A 30 11.31 -14.03 -28.81
C THR A 30 11.93 -13.60 -27.47
N ASP A 31 12.42 -12.39 -27.40
CA ASP A 31 12.58 -11.75 -26.12
C ASP A 31 11.16 -11.45 -25.59
N PRO A 32 10.82 -11.85 -24.35
CA PRO A 32 9.58 -11.43 -23.75
C PRO A 32 9.56 -9.91 -23.81
N CYS A 33 8.46 -9.36 -24.35
CA CYS A 33 8.20 -7.92 -24.30
C CYS A 33 8.44 -7.48 -22.85
N PRO A 34 9.36 -6.53 -22.55
CA PRO A 34 9.49 -6.04 -21.19
C PRO A 34 8.11 -5.58 -20.76
N SER A 35 7.60 -6.16 -19.69
CA SER A 35 6.40 -5.67 -19.02
C SER A 35 6.66 -4.18 -18.80
N VAL A 36 5.82 -3.32 -19.35
CA VAL A 36 5.85 -1.90 -19.02
C VAL A 36 5.49 -1.86 -17.55
N GLU A 37 6.50 -1.78 -16.69
CA GLU A 37 6.28 -1.63 -15.26
C GLU A 37 5.45 -0.38 -15.07
N ASP A 38 4.40 -0.48 -14.26
CA ASP A 38 3.61 0.68 -13.91
C ASP A 38 4.54 1.67 -13.20
N PRO A 39 4.62 2.94 -13.65
CA PRO A 39 5.51 3.94 -13.07
C PRO A 39 5.39 4.03 -11.54
N VAL A 40 4.21 3.77 -10.99
CA VAL A 40 3.93 3.81 -9.55
C VAL A 40 4.58 2.64 -8.78
N SER A 41 4.90 1.55 -9.47
CA SER A 41 5.57 0.39 -8.89
C SER A 41 7.09 0.56 -8.80
N THR A 42 7.63 1.71 -9.19
CA THR A 42 9.06 1.98 -9.20
C THR A 42 9.45 3.06 -8.18
N PRO A 43 10.63 2.94 -7.53
CA PRO A 43 11.14 3.99 -6.64
C PRO A 43 11.20 5.37 -7.30
N ASP A 44 11.51 5.44 -8.59
CA ASP A 44 11.71 6.69 -9.33
C ASP A 44 10.47 7.59 -9.34
N PHE A 45 9.27 6.98 -9.41
CA PHE A 45 8.02 7.74 -9.32
C PHE A 45 7.89 8.45 -7.96
N TRP A 46 8.15 7.73 -6.87
CA TRP A 46 8.04 8.28 -5.52
C TRP A 46 9.15 9.28 -5.20
N GLU A 47 10.38 9.01 -5.68
CA GLU A 47 11.48 9.98 -5.62
C GLU A 47 11.10 11.29 -6.29
N ALA A 48 10.50 11.25 -7.48
CA ALA A 48 10.03 12.43 -8.18
C ALA A 48 8.99 13.20 -7.35
N CYS A 49 8.03 12.51 -6.74
CA CYS A 49 7.04 13.13 -5.85
C CYS A 49 7.70 13.83 -4.65
N TYR A 50 8.65 13.16 -3.96
CA TYR A 50 9.39 13.77 -2.84
C TYR A 50 10.19 15.00 -3.27
N HIS A 51 10.84 14.95 -4.44
CA HIS A 51 11.62 16.08 -4.96
C HIS A 51 10.74 17.26 -5.41
N ALA A 52 9.54 16.97 -5.92
CA ALA A 52 8.58 18.00 -6.33
C ALA A 52 7.82 18.62 -5.14
N GLY A 53 7.89 18.02 -3.94
CA GLY A 53 7.04 18.39 -2.80
C GLY A 53 5.57 17.99 -3.00
N GLU A 54 5.33 16.96 -3.80
CA GLU A 54 4.01 16.38 -4.07
C GLU A 54 3.75 15.17 -3.16
N ASP A 55 4.19 15.25 -1.91
CA ASP A 55 4.14 14.22 -0.88
C ASP A 55 3.01 14.47 0.13
N GLN A 56 1.81 14.73 -0.35
CA GLN A 56 0.61 15.09 0.44
C GLN A 56 0.17 13.99 1.44
N TRP A 57 0.73 12.79 1.35
CA TRP A 57 0.56 11.74 2.35
C TRP A 57 1.35 12.00 3.63
N ASP A 58 2.44 12.79 3.55
CA ASP A 58 3.28 13.17 4.69
C ASP A 58 2.60 14.26 5.51
N LEU A 59 2.37 14.00 6.78
CA LEU A 59 1.77 14.95 7.71
C LEU A 59 2.80 15.87 8.36
N GLY A 60 4.09 15.61 8.21
CA GLY A 60 5.17 16.30 8.92
C GLY A 60 5.18 16.02 10.43
N GLN A 61 4.35 15.09 10.90
CA GLN A 61 4.19 14.70 12.31
C GLN A 61 3.59 13.29 12.38
N PRO A 62 3.60 12.64 13.57
CA PRO A 62 2.92 11.37 13.77
C PRO A 62 1.42 11.45 13.48
N THR A 63 0.87 10.32 13.05
CA THR A 63 -0.56 10.16 12.84
C THR A 63 -1.27 10.00 14.19
N PRO A 64 -2.25 10.85 14.56
CA PRO A 64 -2.94 10.76 15.84
C PRO A 64 -3.53 9.37 16.12
N LEU A 65 -4.08 8.74 15.07
CA LEU A 65 -4.56 7.37 15.10
C LEU A 65 -3.50 6.38 15.60
N PHE A 66 -2.26 6.48 15.11
CA PHE A 66 -1.19 5.56 15.52
C PHE A 66 -0.52 5.93 16.85
N GLU A 67 -0.66 7.18 17.31
CA GLU A 67 -0.32 7.51 18.70
C GLU A 67 -1.25 6.75 19.66
N ARG A 68 -2.55 6.66 19.38
CA ARG A 68 -3.51 5.86 20.14
C ARG A 68 -3.21 4.37 20.04
N VAL A 69 -3.02 3.85 18.83
CA VAL A 69 -2.69 2.42 18.62
C VAL A 69 -1.41 2.03 19.36
N ALA A 70 -0.38 2.86 19.36
CA ALA A 70 0.87 2.61 20.08
C ALA A 70 0.67 2.57 21.60
N ALA A 71 -0.31 3.31 22.14
CA ALA A 71 -0.65 3.29 23.56
C ALA A 71 -1.55 2.10 23.95
N GLU A 72 -2.29 1.52 22.99
CA GLU A 72 -3.20 0.38 23.22
C GLU A 72 -2.50 -0.99 23.11
N LEU A 73 -1.47 -1.10 22.25
CA LEU A 73 -0.78 -2.37 22.00
C LEU A 73 0.34 -2.62 23.01
N GLU A 74 0.53 -3.88 23.38
CA GLU A 74 1.71 -4.29 24.15
C GLU A 74 2.98 -4.18 23.28
N PRO A 75 4.08 -3.61 23.80
CA PRO A 75 5.33 -3.50 23.06
C PRO A 75 5.84 -4.85 22.56
N GLY A 76 6.26 -4.88 21.29
CA GLY A 76 6.76 -6.05 20.60
C GLY A 76 7.64 -5.64 19.42
N ARG A 77 7.92 -6.58 18.53
CA ARG A 77 8.63 -6.28 17.27
C ARG A 77 7.59 -5.83 16.23
N ILE A 78 7.79 -4.66 15.67
CA ILE A 78 6.85 -4.04 14.76
C ILE A 78 7.54 -3.66 13.45
N CYS A 79 6.86 -3.91 12.33
CA CYS A 79 7.27 -3.48 11.01
C CYS A 79 6.30 -2.42 10.47
N LEU A 80 6.83 -1.34 9.93
CA LEU A 80 6.05 -0.33 9.20
C LEU A 80 6.48 -0.36 7.74
N VAL A 81 5.57 -0.69 6.83
CA VAL A 81 5.82 -0.74 5.38
C VAL A 81 5.39 0.56 4.71
N GLY A 82 6.17 1.03 3.71
CA GLY A 82 5.97 2.34 3.11
C GLY A 82 6.07 3.45 4.16
N CYS A 83 7.10 3.41 5.01
CA CYS A 83 7.18 4.23 6.21
C CYS A 83 7.36 5.74 5.95
N GLY A 84 7.61 6.14 4.70
CA GLY A 84 7.85 7.52 4.33
C GLY A 84 8.95 8.18 5.18
N ARG A 85 8.67 9.34 5.75
CA ARG A 85 9.62 10.08 6.61
C ARG A 85 9.72 9.56 8.04
N GLY A 86 9.03 8.45 8.37
CA GLY A 86 9.20 7.69 9.60
C GLY A 86 8.55 8.27 10.85
N TRP A 87 7.57 9.16 10.73
CA TRP A 87 6.93 9.78 11.89
C TRP A 87 6.26 8.76 12.81
N ASP A 88 5.48 7.85 12.24
CA ASP A 88 4.80 6.80 13.01
C ASP A 88 5.79 5.77 13.57
N ALA A 89 6.88 5.46 12.85
CA ALA A 89 7.94 4.61 13.35
C ALA A 89 8.60 5.17 14.63
N ILE A 90 8.78 6.48 14.68
CA ILE A 90 9.30 7.19 15.87
C ILE A 90 8.30 7.07 17.03
N THR A 91 7.01 7.16 16.77
CA THR A 91 5.95 7.02 17.78
C THR A 91 6.00 5.64 18.43
N PHE A 92 6.04 4.58 17.63
CA PHE A 92 6.14 3.22 18.17
C PHE A 92 7.47 2.98 18.91
N ALA A 93 8.59 3.49 18.41
CA ALA A 93 9.86 3.37 19.10
C ALA A 93 9.84 4.03 20.48
N LYS A 94 9.24 5.22 20.60
CA LYS A 94 9.06 5.92 21.88
C LYS A 94 8.08 5.21 22.81
N ALA A 95 7.14 4.46 22.28
CA ALA A 95 6.23 3.61 23.05
C ALA A 95 6.86 2.27 23.48
N GLY A 96 8.13 2.03 23.16
CA GLY A 96 8.89 0.86 23.62
C GLY A 96 8.90 -0.33 22.67
N PHE A 97 8.40 -0.18 21.44
CA PHE A 97 8.49 -1.22 20.41
C PHE A 97 9.88 -1.32 19.81
N THR A 98 10.26 -2.53 19.38
CA THR A 98 11.43 -2.74 18.53
C THR A 98 11.01 -2.54 17.08
N VAL A 99 11.38 -1.40 16.49
CA VAL A 99 10.83 -0.92 15.23
C VAL A 99 11.73 -1.21 14.04
N THR A 100 11.17 -1.81 12.99
CA THR A 100 11.75 -1.85 11.65
C THR A 100 10.81 -1.07 10.71
N ALA A 101 11.37 -0.10 10.02
CA ALA A 101 10.64 0.75 9.06
C ALA A 101 11.22 0.51 7.66
N ILE A 102 10.36 0.28 6.68
CA ILE A 102 10.74 -0.09 5.32
C ILE A 102 10.17 0.92 4.34
N ASP A 103 11.02 1.44 3.46
CA ASP A 103 10.62 2.22 2.29
C ASP A 103 11.61 1.96 1.16
N PHE A 104 11.18 2.06 -0.08
CA PHE A 104 12.08 1.86 -1.21
C PHE A 104 12.62 3.18 -1.80
N ALA A 105 11.99 4.32 -1.47
CA ALA A 105 12.46 5.64 -1.88
C ALA A 105 13.63 6.10 -1.02
N GLU A 106 14.78 6.41 -1.64
CA GLU A 106 15.98 6.87 -0.94
C GLU A 106 15.71 8.12 -0.12
N THR A 107 14.97 9.08 -0.70
CA THR A 107 14.61 10.34 -0.02
C THR A 107 13.81 10.09 1.26
N ALA A 108 12.86 9.15 1.24
CA ALA A 108 12.09 8.74 2.41
C ALA A 108 12.99 8.10 3.48
N VAL A 109 13.79 7.12 3.08
CA VAL A 109 14.72 6.39 3.97
C VAL A 109 15.69 7.34 4.67
N LEU A 110 16.32 8.24 3.92
CA LEU A 110 17.25 9.23 4.51
C LEU A 110 16.54 10.19 5.46
N ALA A 111 15.31 10.60 5.12
CA ALA A 111 14.51 11.45 5.99
C ALA A 111 14.10 10.70 7.27
N ALA A 112 13.64 9.45 7.16
CA ALA A 112 13.26 8.63 8.30
C ALA A 112 14.43 8.42 9.28
N ARG A 113 15.62 8.08 8.77
CA ARG A 113 16.84 7.96 9.59
C ARG A 113 17.21 9.25 10.30
N ARG A 114 17.16 10.38 9.57
CA ARG A 114 17.45 11.71 10.15
C ARG A 114 16.43 12.08 11.23
N ASN A 115 15.14 11.86 10.98
CA ASN A 115 14.08 12.20 11.91
C ASN A 115 14.12 11.32 13.15
N ALA A 116 14.38 10.01 13.02
CA ALA A 116 14.56 9.10 14.15
C ALA A 116 15.75 9.53 15.02
N LEU A 117 16.90 9.85 14.42
CA LEU A 117 18.07 10.35 15.13
C LEU A 117 17.78 11.67 15.88
N ALA A 118 17.12 12.63 15.21
CA ALA A 118 16.75 13.90 15.81
C ALA A 118 15.75 13.75 16.97
N ALA A 119 14.88 12.74 16.92
CA ALA A 119 13.93 12.42 17.97
C ALA A 119 14.52 11.58 19.11
N GLY A 120 15.78 11.11 18.99
CA GLY A 120 16.41 10.16 19.92
C GLY A 120 15.69 8.81 19.96
N ALA A 121 15.09 8.39 18.85
CA ALA A 121 14.34 7.14 18.73
C ALA A 121 15.18 6.08 18.01
N GLU A 122 15.20 4.85 18.54
CA GLU A 122 15.85 3.70 17.92
C GLU A 122 14.93 3.06 16.90
N VAL A 123 15.19 3.28 15.61
CA VAL A 123 14.44 2.72 14.48
C VAL A 123 15.41 2.11 13.49
N THR A 124 15.24 0.84 13.16
CA THR A 124 15.93 0.20 12.04
C THR A 124 15.22 0.59 10.75
N VAL A 125 15.87 1.42 9.91
CA VAL A 125 15.30 1.86 8.63
C VAL A 125 15.98 1.14 7.49
N LEU A 126 15.21 0.36 6.72
CA LEU A 126 15.67 -0.42 5.57
C LEU A 126 15.20 0.23 4.27
N LYS A 127 16.09 0.23 3.27
CA LYS A 127 15.73 0.60 1.90
C LYS A 127 15.48 -0.67 1.12
N GLU A 128 14.22 -1.08 1.06
CA GLU A 128 13.83 -2.34 0.41
C GLU A 128 12.48 -2.16 -0.30
N ASP A 129 12.29 -2.89 -1.40
CA ASP A 129 10.97 -3.09 -1.98
C ASP A 129 10.19 -4.11 -1.13
N ILE A 130 8.97 -3.76 -0.72
CA ILE A 130 8.12 -4.67 0.06
C ILE A 130 7.82 -5.97 -0.68
N PHE A 131 7.92 -5.98 -1.99
CA PHE A 131 7.70 -7.17 -2.82
C PHE A 131 8.95 -8.00 -3.09
N ASP A 132 10.12 -7.53 -2.65
CA ASP A 132 11.42 -8.24 -2.77
C ASP A 132 12.22 -8.16 -1.46
N LEU A 133 11.58 -8.55 -0.36
CA LEU A 133 12.19 -8.48 0.97
C LEU A 133 13.12 -9.66 1.24
N PRO A 134 14.24 -9.43 1.96
CA PRO A 134 15.09 -10.51 2.47
C PRO A 134 14.32 -11.50 3.35
N GLU A 135 14.56 -12.80 3.15
CA GLU A 135 13.88 -13.87 3.88
C GLU A 135 14.10 -13.79 5.41
N GLU A 136 15.18 -13.16 5.85
CA GLU A 136 15.50 -12.93 7.27
C GLU A 136 14.46 -12.10 8.01
N LEU A 137 13.63 -11.35 7.29
CA LEU A 137 12.52 -10.57 7.85
C LEU A 137 11.26 -11.40 8.05
N TYR A 138 11.14 -12.58 7.43
CA TYR A 138 9.94 -13.39 7.49
C TYR A 138 9.74 -14.02 8.86
N GLY A 139 8.51 -13.95 9.37
CA GLY A 139 8.14 -14.46 10.67
C GLY A 139 8.81 -13.76 11.85
N GLN A 140 9.25 -12.51 11.68
CA GLN A 140 9.98 -11.80 12.72
C GLN A 140 9.12 -10.85 13.56
N PHE A 141 7.96 -10.44 13.05
CA PHE A 141 7.21 -9.35 13.65
C PHE A 141 5.96 -9.82 14.38
N ASP A 142 5.69 -9.18 15.51
CA ASP A 142 4.46 -9.33 16.27
C ASP A 142 3.34 -8.48 15.63
N TYR A 143 3.74 -7.34 15.03
CA TYR A 143 2.83 -6.39 14.38
C TYR A 143 3.36 -5.93 13.03
N LEU A 144 2.45 -5.74 12.09
CA LEU A 144 2.67 -5.02 10.84
C LEU A 144 1.72 -3.82 10.80
N MET A 145 2.27 -2.61 10.62
CA MET A 145 1.47 -1.40 10.52
C MET A 145 1.33 -0.98 9.07
N GLU A 146 0.10 -0.68 8.70
CA GLU A 146 -0.29 -0.21 7.38
C GLU A 146 -0.92 1.18 7.45
N TYR A 147 -0.34 2.14 6.75
CA TYR A 147 -0.96 3.43 6.51
C TYR A 147 -0.45 4.04 5.21
N THR A 148 -1.38 4.27 4.29
CA THR A 148 -1.13 4.89 2.97
C THR A 148 -0.15 4.15 2.04
N CYS A 149 0.36 2.98 2.43
CA CYS A 149 1.13 2.10 1.56
C CYS A 149 0.20 1.24 0.67
N PHE A 150 -0.80 0.57 1.25
CA PHE A 150 -1.74 -0.28 0.51
C PHE A 150 -2.48 0.47 -0.61
N CYS A 151 -2.89 1.71 -0.35
CA CYS A 151 -3.56 2.53 -1.36
C CYS A 151 -2.61 3.03 -2.45
N ALA A 152 -1.31 2.93 -2.25
CA ALA A 152 -0.28 3.19 -3.25
C ALA A 152 0.04 1.95 -4.11
N VAL A 153 -0.33 0.76 -3.66
CA VAL A 153 -0.16 -0.50 -4.39
C VAL A 153 -1.26 -0.65 -5.44
N GLU A 154 -0.85 -0.93 -6.68
CA GLU A 154 -1.79 -1.19 -7.77
C GLU A 154 -2.76 -2.33 -7.39
N PRO A 155 -4.06 -2.21 -7.67
CA PRO A 155 -5.06 -3.21 -7.29
C PRO A 155 -4.76 -4.64 -7.73
N SER A 156 -4.08 -4.81 -8.87
CA SER A 156 -3.63 -6.12 -9.38
C SER A 156 -2.62 -6.82 -8.46
N ARG A 157 -1.87 -6.06 -7.65
CA ARG A 157 -0.83 -6.55 -6.74
C ARG A 157 -1.28 -6.68 -5.27
N ARG A 158 -2.54 -6.43 -4.96
CA ARG A 158 -3.06 -6.50 -3.57
C ARG A 158 -2.96 -7.90 -2.95
N PHE A 159 -3.10 -8.96 -3.75
CA PHE A 159 -2.85 -10.33 -3.28
C PHE A 159 -1.37 -10.59 -2.97
N GLU A 160 -0.47 -9.93 -3.68
CA GLU A 160 0.95 -9.99 -3.38
C GLU A 160 1.27 -9.26 -2.08
N TYR A 161 0.64 -8.10 -1.85
CA TYR A 161 0.72 -7.38 -0.58
C TYR A 161 0.22 -8.22 0.60
N ASP A 162 -0.93 -8.87 0.48
CA ASP A 162 -1.47 -9.80 1.49
C ASP A 162 -0.45 -10.89 1.82
N ARG A 163 0.15 -11.52 0.82
CA ARG A 163 1.19 -12.54 1.00
C ARG A 163 2.39 -12.00 1.75
N VAL A 164 2.89 -10.82 1.41
CA VAL A 164 4.03 -10.17 2.09
C VAL A 164 3.68 -9.88 3.55
N ALA A 165 2.52 -9.29 3.80
CA ALA A 165 2.05 -9.02 5.16
C ALA A 165 2.00 -10.31 6.00
N TRP A 166 1.48 -11.39 5.42
CA TRP A 166 1.43 -12.69 6.08
C TRP A 166 2.82 -13.26 6.34
N GLN A 167 3.76 -13.14 5.39
CA GLN A 167 5.13 -13.65 5.53
C GLN A 167 5.90 -12.92 6.63
N LEU A 168 5.77 -11.61 6.76
CA LEU A 168 6.48 -10.81 7.76
C LEU A 168 6.09 -11.15 9.20
N LEU A 169 4.84 -11.50 9.43
CA LEU A 169 4.30 -11.74 10.76
C LEU A 169 4.60 -13.15 11.29
N LYS A 170 4.85 -13.23 12.58
CA LYS A 170 4.86 -14.49 13.33
C LYS A 170 3.48 -15.15 13.29
N PRO A 171 3.36 -16.48 13.55
CA PRO A 171 2.07 -17.08 13.87
C PRO A 171 1.38 -16.34 15.02
N GLY A 172 0.11 -15.96 14.85
CA GLY A 172 -0.63 -15.14 15.81
C GLY A 172 -0.29 -13.64 15.80
N GLY A 173 0.66 -13.21 14.97
CA GLY A 173 0.96 -11.79 14.78
C GLY A 173 -0.18 -11.03 14.11
N MET A 174 -0.15 -9.71 14.14
CA MET A 174 -1.30 -8.86 13.78
C MET A 174 -0.91 -7.81 12.74
N LEU A 175 -1.69 -7.75 11.65
CA LEU A 175 -1.72 -6.61 10.74
C LEU A 175 -2.71 -5.59 11.30
N VAL A 176 -2.24 -4.37 11.57
CA VAL A 176 -3.06 -3.23 11.97
C VAL A 176 -2.99 -2.20 10.87
N GLY A 177 -4.09 -2.00 10.17
CA GLY A 177 -4.11 -1.14 8.99
C GLY A 177 -5.23 -0.09 9.03
N ALA A 178 -4.87 1.15 8.73
CA ALA A 178 -5.83 2.20 8.42
C ALA A 178 -5.99 2.31 6.90
N PHE A 179 -6.99 1.64 6.37
CA PHE A 179 -7.22 1.53 4.92
C PHE A 179 -8.02 2.71 4.39
N PHE A 180 -7.51 3.33 3.34
CA PHE A 180 -7.97 4.57 2.72
C PHE A 180 -7.69 4.53 1.21
N PRO A 181 -8.44 5.25 0.33
CA PRO A 181 -9.73 5.89 0.59
C PRO A 181 -10.90 4.93 0.34
N LEU A 182 -11.93 4.98 1.20
CA LEU A 182 -13.12 4.13 1.09
C LEU A 182 -14.17 4.69 0.12
N ASP A 183 -14.07 5.96 -0.22
CA ASP A 183 -15.05 6.73 -1.00
C ASP A 183 -14.62 6.99 -2.45
N LYS A 184 -13.51 6.42 -2.89
CA LYS A 184 -12.98 6.59 -4.25
C LYS A 184 -13.21 5.33 -5.08
N PRO A 185 -13.96 5.41 -6.20
CA PRO A 185 -14.08 4.30 -7.14
C PRO A 185 -12.73 3.93 -7.77
N LEU A 186 -12.45 2.63 -7.95
CA LEU A 186 -11.23 2.16 -8.63
C LEU A 186 -11.09 2.72 -10.05
N ALA A 187 -12.20 2.96 -10.75
CA ALA A 187 -12.21 3.52 -12.11
C ALA A 187 -11.63 4.94 -12.22
N GLU A 188 -11.52 5.66 -11.10
CA GLU A 188 -10.86 6.97 -11.05
C GLU A 188 -9.33 6.88 -11.05
N GLY A 189 -8.78 5.65 -10.99
CA GLY A 189 -7.34 5.42 -10.98
C GLY A 189 -6.67 5.73 -9.64
N GLY A 190 -5.35 5.67 -9.61
CA GLY A 190 -4.53 5.91 -8.40
C GLY A 190 -3.11 6.36 -8.76
N PRO A 191 -2.23 6.47 -7.77
CA PRO A 191 -2.49 6.48 -6.33
C PRO A 191 -3.17 7.77 -5.83
N PRO A 192 -3.88 7.72 -4.69
CA PRO A 192 -4.30 6.51 -4.00
C PRO A 192 -5.42 5.78 -4.74
N TRP A 193 -5.36 4.44 -4.82
CA TRP A 193 -6.47 3.62 -5.30
C TRP A 193 -7.47 3.37 -4.18
N GLY A 194 -8.76 3.55 -4.50
CA GLY A 194 -9.82 3.25 -3.57
C GLY A 194 -9.93 1.77 -3.21
N VAL A 195 -10.54 1.50 -2.07
CA VAL A 195 -10.85 0.15 -1.61
C VAL A 195 -12.16 0.19 -0.81
N THR A 196 -12.95 -0.86 -0.89
CA THR A 196 -14.14 -1.02 -0.05
C THR A 196 -13.84 -1.96 1.13
N ILE A 197 -14.59 -1.82 2.21
CA ILE A 197 -14.52 -2.74 3.36
C ILE A 197 -14.77 -4.19 2.91
N SER A 198 -15.71 -4.39 1.98
CA SER A 198 -16.00 -5.73 1.44
C SER A 198 -14.82 -6.33 0.67
N GLU A 199 -14.07 -5.51 -0.07
CA GLU A 199 -12.84 -5.97 -0.76
C GLU A 199 -11.74 -6.32 0.25
N LEU A 200 -11.56 -5.54 1.31
CA LEU A 200 -10.61 -5.85 2.39
C LEU A 200 -10.97 -7.18 3.07
N HIS A 201 -12.25 -7.37 3.43
CA HIS A 201 -12.72 -8.62 3.99
C HIS A 201 -12.50 -9.80 3.04
N ALA A 202 -12.78 -9.64 1.75
CA ALA A 202 -12.54 -10.69 0.76
C ALA A 202 -11.06 -11.02 0.60
N LEU A 203 -10.18 -10.00 0.62
CA LEU A 203 -8.74 -10.16 0.48
C LEU A 203 -8.15 -10.93 1.65
N PHE A 204 -8.49 -10.52 2.88
CA PHE A 204 -7.86 -11.06 4.10
C PHE A 204 -8.57 -12.30 4.68
N SER A 205 -9.76 -12.70 4.18
CA SER A 205 -10.56 -13.78 4.79
C SER A 205 -9.92 -15.17 4.78
N LEU A 206 -8.91 -15.43 3.95
CA LEU A 206 -8.37 -16.77 3.74
C LEU A 206 -7.36 -17.20 4.84
N HIS A 207 -6.60 -16.26 5.38
CA HIS A 207 -5.46 -16.55 6.26
C HIS A 207 -5.45 -15.68 7.53
N TRP A 208 -6.49 -14.87 7.69
CA TRP A 208 -6.58 -13.90 8.77
C TRP A 208 -7.91 -14.00 9.50
N GLN A 209 -7.87 -13.69 10.77
CA GLN A 209 -9.06 -13.45 11.61
C GLN A 209 -9.18 -11.96 11.87
N LEU A 210 -10.32 -11.38 11.56
CA LEU A 210 -10.61 -9.99 11.91
C LEU A 210 -10.96 -9.94 13.41
N ASP A 211 -10.10 -9.30 14.19
CA ASP A 211 -10.30 -9.12 15.63
C ASP A 211 -11.08 -7.86 15.96
N ARG A 212 -10.81 -6.77 15.21
CA ARG A 212 -11.45 -5.46 15.42
C ARG A 212 -11.54 -4.69 14.12
N GLU A 213 -12.63 -3.97 13.94
CA GLU A 213 -12.87 -3.01 12.86
C GLU A 213 -13.56 -1.78 13.41
N GLU A 214 -13.10 -0.60 13.06
CA GLU A 214 -13.70 0.65 13.49
C GLU A 214 -13.52 1.78 12.49
N ALA A 215 -14.46 2.73 12.46
CA ALA A 215 -14.27 4.02 11.83
C ALA A 215 -13.54 4.92 12.85
N PRO A 216 -12.27 5.29 12.62
CA PRO A 216 -11.50 6.01 13.63
C PRO A 216 -12.00 7.46 13.76
N GLU A 217 -12.23 7.89 15.02
CA GLU A 217 -12.65 9.25 15.33
C GLU A 217 -11.47 10.24 15.33
N ASP A 218 -10.27 9.72 15.51
CA ASP A 218 -8.98 10.45 15.54
C ASP A 218 -8.31 10.56 14.17
N SER A 219 -9.00 10.21 13.09
CA SER A 219 -8.58 10.49 11.73
C SER A 219 -8.30 11.97 11.51
N ILE A 220 -7.25 12.27 10.74
CA ILE A 220 -7.00 13.64 10.29
C ILE A 220 -8.15 14.15 9.41
N GLU A 221 -8.40 15.46 9.42
CA GLU A 221 -9.53 16.07 8.69
C GLU A 221 -9.69 15.59 7.23
N PRO A 222 -8.66 15.53 6.37
CA PRO A 222 -8.84 15.10 4.99
C PRO A 222 -9.23 13.62 4.81
N ARG A 223 -9.09 12.81 5.89
CA ARG A 223 -9.34 11.36 5.84
C ARG A 223 -10.51 10.91 6.72
N ARG A 224 -11.05 11.81 7.53
CA ARG A 224 -12.16 11.52 8.45
C ARG A 224 -13.38 11.00 7.70
N GLY A 225 -13.88 9.83 8.12
CA GLY A 225 -15.00 9.13 7.46
C GLY A 225 -14.67 8.48 6.12
N ARG A 226 -13.38 8.49 5.74
CA ARG A 226 -12.90 7.94 4.47
C ARG A 226 -11.91 6.80 4.67
N GLU A 227 -11.65 6.41 5.92
CA GLU A 227 -10.76 5.32 6.28
C GLU A 227 -11.40 4.39 7.33
N VAL A 228 -10.91 3.16 7.39
CA VAL A 228 -11.28 2.15 8.37
C VAL A 228 -10.01 1.61 9.01
N LEU A 229 -10.02 1.51 10.34
CA LEU A 229 -8.96 0.83 11.08
C LEU A 229 -9.35 -0.62 11.32
N GLN A 230 -8.52 -1.56 10.87
CA GLN A 230 -8.76 -2.99 11.01
C GLN A 230 -7.56 -3.69 11.68
N TYR A 231 -7.86 -4.68 12.49
CA TYR A 231 -6.89 -5.53 13.20
C TYR A 231 -7.10 -6.96 12.73
N TRP A 232 -6.15 -7.47 11.95
CA TRP A 232 -6.18 -8.80 11.36
C TRP A 232 -5.13 -9.70 11.98
N ARG A 233 -5.57 -10.75 12.66
CA ARG A 233 -4.67 -11.74 13.27
C ARG A 233 -4.32 -12.83 12.27
N LYS A 234 -3.03 -13.13 12.13
CA LYS A 234 -2.53 -14.25 11.34
C LYS A 234 -2.92 -15.58 12.00
N VAL A 235 -3.66 -16.45 11.30
CA VAL A 235 -4.11 -17.78 11.74
C VAL A 235 -3.42 -18.90 10.99
#